data_59da6782dab2989d8dc2bc41ba2f1922
#
_entry.id   59da6782dab2989d8dc2bc41ba2f1922
#
_cell.length_a   1.000
_cell.length_b   1.000
_cell.length_c   1.000
_cell.angle_alpha   90.00
_cell.angle_beta   90.00
_cell.angle_gamma   90.00
#
_symmetry.space_group_name_H-M   'P 1'
#
loop_
_entity.id
_entity.type
_entity.pdbx_description
1 polymer ?
#
loop_
_entity_poly.entity_id
_entity_poly.type
_entity_poly.pdbx_seq_one_letter_code
_entity_poly.pdbx_strand_id
1 'polypeptide(L)'
;MTAKSRRAIFFLVILLAALAAAVPAFPQAQHGAELSKVTRLNHAPVSNEILQVHLPKPVVTKLPNGLTVLVIEQHKLPTANFVLWIEGGDMSDPKDTPGLASFTAEMLREGTTHRTSAQLAADVDNIGASLSTSSGFGSTNSAVAASGLAPSAGQILELMSDVVLNATFPPDELEKYKQRQLSQLEQERAEPSALAEEKFHQALYRDFPAAVTLPTPESIQATTPERLKEFHARYYVPGNAILGVVGDVKPDEILALIRKSFGDWKGQPPPKPDWSHLPPAASAKIYLVDRPDSVQTNIVAGDYGARRGDPDYIALTVMNRVLGGGPQARLFLNLREAHGYTYGAYSGVGDDKYREPWVANTEVRNAVTDGSLEQLMLEFKRIRDEKVPEPELDEARHAIVSSFALSLEQQQQLLFRWMLVQSYGLPLDYWDRYPGQVAQTGADAVQAAARKYVDLDHLQVVCVGDAKQPGNDQKQPIRQVLEKYGSVEVYDTNGKREE
;
A
#
# COMPACT_ATOMS: atom_id res chain seq x y z
N MET A 1 -30.58 60.26 10.98
CA MET A 1 -29.16 60.16 11.44
C MET A 1 -28.63 61.56 11.74
N THR A 2 -28.34 61.87 12.97
CA THR A 2 -27.92 63.17 13.45
C THR A 2 -26.45 63.48 13.08
N ALA A 3 -26.12 64.77 12.93
CA ALA A 3 -24.77 65.24 12.57
C ALA A 3 -23.64 64.69 13.46
N LYS A 4 -23.96 64.25 14.69
CA LYS A 4 -22.99 63.57 15.61
C LYS A 4 -22.62 62.15 15.15
N SER A 5 -23.54 61.38 14.51
CA SER A 5 -23.24 60.05 14.04
C SER A 5 -22.32 60.05 12.79
N ARG A 6 -22.43 61.06 11.94
CA ARG A 6 -21.54 61.20 10.76
C ARG A 6 -20.13 61.59 11.12
N ARG A 7 -19.91 62.37 12.20
CA ARG A 7 -18.57 62.71 12.70
C ARG A 7 -17.88 61.51 13.35
N ALA A 8 -18.61 60.66 14.07
CA ALA A 8 -18.07 59.42 14.66
C ALA A 8 -17.61 58.41 13.62
N ILE A 9 -18.39 58.22 12.52
CA ILE A 9 -18.02 57.33 11.41
C ILE A 9 -16.80 57.89 10.66
N PHE A 10 -16.70 59.23 10.48
CA PHE A 10 -15.57 59.84 9.80
C PHE A 10 -14.26 59.68 10.60
N PHE A 11 -14.32 59.81 11.93
CA PHE A 11 -13.16 59.59 12.82
C PHE A 11 -12.77 58.11 12.89
N LEU A 12 -13.74 57.18 12.81
CA LEU A 12 -13.45 55.74 12.82
C LEU A 12 -12.78 55.30 11.51
N VAL A 13 -13.16 55.86 10.37
CA VAL A 13 -12.54 55.58 9.07
C VAL A 13 -11.14 56.14 8.97
N ILE A 14 -10.87 57.32 9.55
CA ILE A 14 -9.52 57.92 9.60
C ILE A 14 -8.64 57.14 10.56
N LEU A 15 -9.16 56.62 11.67
CA LEU A 15 -8.41 55.80 12.62
C LEU A 15 -8.04 54.43 12.03
N LEU A 16 -8.94 53.82 11.26
CA LEU A 16 -8.69 52.58 10.52
C LEU A 16 -7.68 52.76 9.37
N ALA A 17 -7.73 53.93 8.68
CA ALA A 17 -6.74 54.24 7.65
C ALA A 17 -5.34 54.53 8.24
N ALA A 18 -5.27 55.14 9.45
CA ALA A 18 -4.00 55.36 10.14
C ALA A 18 -3.39 54.05 10.71
N LEU A 19 -4.21 53.08 11.13
CA LEU A 19 -3.73 51.75 11.55
C LEU A 19 -3.23 50.90 10.35
N ALA A 20 -3.80 51.06 9.15
CA ALA A 20 -3.34 50.37 7.94
C ALA A 20 -2.00 50.91 7.42
N ALA A 21 -1.61 52.17 7.79
CA ALA A 21 -0.34 52.76 7.42
C ALA A 21 0.80 52.46 8.42
N ALA A 22 0.49 51.83 9.56
CA ALA A 22 1.46 51.50 10.63
C ALA A 22 1.83 50.01 10.67
N VAL A 23 1.57 49.24 9.60
CA VAL A 23 2.22 47.94 9.43
C VAL A 23 3.72 48.26 9.22
N PRO A 24 4.62 47.91 10.14
CA PRO A 24 6.03 48.02 9.86
C PRO A 24 6.28 47.20 8.61
N ALA A 25 6.71 47.87 7.54
CA ALA A 25 7.33 47.17 6.44
C ALA A 25 8.50 46.40 7.08
N PHE A 26 8.28 45.12 7.34
CA PHE A 26 9.42 44.21 7.54
C PHE A 26 10.30 44.51 6.34
N PRO A 27 11.56 44.93 6.53
CA PRO A 27 12.46 44.97 5.42
C PRO A 27 12.39 43.53 4.87
N GLN A 28 11.82 43.36 3.68
CA GLN A 28 12.19 42.23 2.87
C GLN A 28 13.71 42.33 2.87
N ALA A 29 14.33 41.50 3.69
CA ALA A 29 15.73 41.24 3.56
C ALA A 29 15.86 40.82 2.08
N GLN A 30 16.20 41.77 1.25
CA GLN A 30 17.03 41.54 0.10
C GLN A 30 18.30 40.89 0.67
N HIS A 31 18.16 39.66 1.11
CA HIS A 31 19.22 38.74 0.96
C HIS A 31 19.37 38.62 -0.58
N GLY A 32 20.00 39.62 -1.15
CA GLY A 32 20.99 39.40 -2.17
C GLY A 32 21.97 38.42 -1.52
N ALA A 33 21.54 37.17 -1.37
CA ALA A 33 22.44 36.06 -1.35
C ALA A 33 23.34 36.38 -2.53
N GLU A 34 24.60 36.72 -2.30
CA GLU A 34 25.63 36.48 -3.28
C GLU A 34 25.29 35.05 -3.75
N LEU A 35 24.61 35.01 -4.91
CA LEU A 35 24.25 33.76 -5.53
C LEU A 35 25.58 33.05 -5.62
N SER A 36 25.77 32.08 -4.75
CA SER A 36 26.99 31.30 -4.63
C SER A 36 27.44 31.03 -6.07
N LYS A 37 28.74 31.00 -6.34
CA LYS A 37 29.35 30.67 -7.62
C LYS A 37 28.93 29.28 -8.14
N VAL A 38 27.81 28.77 -7.69
CA VAL A 38 27.18 27.53 -8.11
C VAL A 38 26.57 27.78 -9.48
N THR A 39 27.20 27.25 -10.51
CA THR A 39 26.65 27.19 -11.85
C THR A 39 25.33 26.42 -11.78
N ARG A 40 24.21 27.10 -11.98
CA ARG A 40 22.91 26.43 -12.13
C ARG A 40 22.91 25.69 -13.44
N LEU A 41 23.13 24.39 -13.40
CA LEU A 41 22.78 23.51 -14.48
C LEU A 41 21.26 23.47 -14.52
N ASN A 42 20.62 23.85 -15.62
CA ASN A 42 19.14 23.86 -15.74
C ASN A 42 18.50 22.47 -15.68
N HIS A 43 19.25 21.46 -15.36
CA HIS A 43 18.83 20.07 -15.12
C HIS A 43 19.64 19.50 -13.96
N ALA A 44 19.06 18.53 -13.25
CA ALA A 44 19.78 17.77 -12.25
C ALA A 44 20.97 17.03 -12.91
N PRO A 45 22.15 16.96 -12.24
CA PRO A 45 23.23 16.13 -12.74
C PRO A 45 22.78 14.66 -12.76
N VAL A 46 22.80 14.04 -13.93
CA VAL A 46 22.49 12.62 -14.09
C VAL A 46 23.82 11.86 -14.15
N SER A 47 24.02 10.92 -13.24
CA SER A 47 25.13 9.98 -13.32
C SER A 47 24.68 8.78 -14.18
N ASN A 48 25.49 8.40 -15.17
CA ASN A 48 25.32 7.17 -15.94
C ASN A 48 25.92 5.94 -15.23
N GLU A 49 26.49 6.13 -14.06
CA GLU A 49 27.03 5.02 -13.28
C GLU A 49 25.90 4.21 -12.64
N ILE A 50 25.94 2.90 -12.82
CA ILE A 50 25.02 1.98 -12.14
C ILE A 50 25.37 1.99 -10.66
N LEU A 51 24.40 2.38 -9.84
CA LEU A 51 24.57 2.41 -8.39
C LEU A 51 24.88 1.00 -7.88
N GLN A 52 26.06 0.84 -7.27
CA GLN A 52 26.44 -0.37 -6.56
C GLN A 52 25.92 -0.28 -5.12
N VAL A 53 24.99 -1.16 -4.78
CA VAL A 53 24.42 -1.20 -3.44
C VAL A 53 24.76 -2.54 -2.81
N HIS A 54 25.35 -2.48 -1.62
CA HIS A 54 25.60 -3.65 -0.78
C HIS A 54 24.80 -3.47 0.51
N LEU A 55 23.73 -4.25 0.65
CA LEU A 55 22.94 -4.20 1.88
C LEU A 55 23.71 -4.90 3.03
N PRO A 56 23.75 -4.31 4.23
CA PRO A 56 24.21 -5.03 5.42
C PRO A 56 23.43 -6.34 5.55
N LYS A 57 24.16 -7.46 5.61
CA LYS A 57 23.55 -8.79 5.71
C LYS A 57 23.09 -9.06 7.13
N PRO A 58 21.88 -9.60 7.35
CA PRO A 58 21.43 -9.98 8.67
C PRO A 58 22.18 -11.20 9.19
N VAL A 59 22.35 -11.28 10.49
CA VAL A 59 22.60 -12.55 11.18
C VAL A 59 21.26 -13.31 11.20
N VAL A 60 21.20 -14.45 10.52
CA VAL A 60 20.00 -15.29 10.45
C VAL A 60 20.18 -16.49 11.38
N THR A 61 19.25 -16.68 12.30
CA THR A 61 19.25 -17.78 13.26
C THR A 61 17.88 -18.43 13.33
N LYS A 62 17.82 -19.76 13.33
CA LYS A 62 16.58 -20.49 13.62
C LYS A 62 16.65 -21.00 15.05
N LEU A 63 15.68 -20.60 15.88
CA LEU A 63 15.58 -21.07 17.27
C LEU A 63 15.12 -22.54 17.33
N PRO A 64 15.39 -23.26 18.45
CA PRO A 64 14.97 -24.65 18.61
C PRO A 64 13.47 -24.88 18.45
N ASN A 65 12.64 -23.89 18.78
CA ASN A 65 11.18 -23.95 18.62
C ASN A 65 10.70 -23.69 17.16
N GLY A 66 11.63 -23.35 16.26
CA GLY A 66 11.32 -23.12 14.84
C GLY A 66 11.22 -21.65 14.42
N LEU A 67 11.20 -20.69 15.34
CA LEU A 67 11.19 -19.25 15.00
C LEU A 67 12.44 -18.87 14.23
N THR A 68 12.28 -18.24 13.07
CA THR A 68 13.37 -17.65 12.31
C THR A 68 13.60 -16.22 12.78
N VAL A 69 14.85 -15.88 13.11
CA VAL A 69 15.24 -14.54 13.58
C VAL A 69 16.28 -13.94 12.65
N LEU A 70 16.06 -12.71 12.23
CA LEU A 70 17.01 -11.90 11.45
C LEU A 70 17.44 -10.70 12.30
N VAL A 71 18.74 -10.48 12.45
CA VAL A 71 19.27 -9.33 13.19
C VAL A 71 20.18 -8.52 12.28
N ILE A 72 19.88 -7.23 12.13
CA ILE A 72 20.71 -6.24 11.41
C ILE A 72 21.24 -5.24 12.43
N GLU A 73 22.53 -5.28 12.67
CA GLU A 73 23.22 -4.33 13.54
C GLU A 73 23.41 -3.00 12.81
N GLN A 74 22.90 -1.89 13.39
CA GLN A 74 23.02 -0.56 12.81
C GLN A 74 23.02 0.53 13.89
N HIS A 75 24.16 1.20 14.09
CA HIS A 75 24.41 2.15 15.19
C HIS A 75 24.19 3.63 14.83
N LYS A 76 23.50 3.95 13.71
CA LYS A 76 23.26 5.34 13.30
C LYS A 76 22.33 6.09 14.27
N LEU A 77 21.35 5.40 14.81
CA LEU A 77 20.37 5.93 15.78
C LEU A 77 20.30 4.98 16.98
N PRO A 78 20.12 5.49 18.21
CA PRO A 78 20.03 4.66 19.41
C PRO A 78 18.65 4.01 19.55
N THR A 79 18.14 3.40 18.49
CA THR A 79 16.80 2.79 18.40
C THR A 79 16.89 1.32 18.04
N ALA A 80 15.90 0.56 18.48
CA ALA A 80 15.69 -0.84 18.06
C ALA A 80 14.28 -0.98 17.49
N ASN A 81 14.18 -1.62 16.33
CA ASN A 81 12.93 -1.90 15.64
C ASN A 81 12.77 -3.42 15.52
N PHE A 82 11.58 -3.90 15.85
CA PHE A 82 11.21 -5.31 15.85
C PHE A 82 9.99 -5.48 14.95
N VAL A 83 10.01 -6.48 14.08
CA VAL A 83 8.87 -6.84 13.23
C VAL A 83 8.74 -8.34 13.23
N LEU A 84 7.61 -8.86 13.70
CA LEU A 84 7.25 -10.27 13.61
C LEU A 84 6.22 -10.42 12.48
N TRP A 85 6.57 -11.15 11.45
CA TRP A 85 5.64 -11.63 10.42
C TRP A 85 5.18 -13.03 10.76
N ILE A 86 3.90 -13.26 10.63
CA ILE A 86 3.23 -14.54 10.88
C ILE A 86 2.52 -14.92 9.59
N GLU A 87 2.85 -16.05 8.99
CA GLU A 87 2.14 -16.58 7.80
C GLU A 87 0.70 -16.96 8.18
N GLY A 88 -0.23 -16.04 8.02
CA GLY A 88 -1.62 -16.13 8.44
C GLY A 88 -2.25 -14.75 8.38
N GLY A 89 -2.25 -14.14 7.19
CA GLY A 89 -2.99 -12.93 6.89
C GLY A 89 -4.39 -13.26 6.39
N ASP A 90 -5.12 -12.24 5.92
CA ASP A 90 -6.53 -12.37 5.52
C ASP A 90 -6.74 -13.32 4.33
N MET A 91 -5.67 -13.59 3.54
CA MET A 91 -5.67 -14.67 2.56
C MET A 91 -5.93 -16.07 3.17
N SER A 92 -5.75 -16.23 4.47
CA SER A 92 -5.97 -17.47 5.22
C SER A 92 -7.31 -17.52 5.93
N ASP A 93 -8.14 -16.51 5.76
CA ASP A 93 -9.45 -16.42 6.41
C ASP A 93 -10.39 -17.54 5.95
N PRO A 94 -11.23 -18.03 6.86
CA PRO A 94 -12.36 -18.86 6.47
C PRO A 94 -13.31 -18.08 5.57
N LYS A 95 -13.85 -18.73 4.53
CA LYS A 95 -14.78 -18.07 3.57
C LYS A 95 -16.01 -17.43 4.23
N ASP A 96 -16.45 -17.96 5.35
CA ASP A 96 -17.60 -17.47 6.11
C ASP A 96 -17.27 -16.33 7.10
N THR A 97 -15.99 -16.00 7.26
CA THR A 97 -15.53 -14.98 8.21
C THR A 97 -14.35 -14.18 7.63
N PRO A 98 -14.53 -13.51 6.47
CA PRO A 98 -13.51 -12.62 5.94
C PRO A 98 -13.20 -11.49 6.93
N GLY A 99 -11.92 -11.17 7.09
CA GLY A 99 -11.40 -10.22 8.06
C GLY A 99 -10.98 -10.84 9.41
N LEU A 100 -11.09 -12.17 9.58
CA LEU A 100 -10.77 -12.83 10.86
C LEU A 100 -9.30 -12.64 11.26
N ALA A 101 -8.35 -12.66 10.31
CA ALA A 101 -6.94 -12.38 10.55
C ALA A 101 -6.72 -10.94 11.04
N SER A 102 -7.37 -9.97 10.39
CA SER A 102 -7.34 -8.56 10.79
C SER A 102 -7.92 -8.37 12.18
N PHE A 103 -9.08 -8.96 12.47
CA PHE A 103 -9.65 -8.95 13.83
C PHE A 103 -8.72 -9.58 14.85
N THR A 104 -8.10 -10.73 14.53
CA THR A 104 -7.16 -11.40 15.44
C THR A 104 -5.96 -10.52 15.72
N ALA A 105 -5.36 -9.92 14.69
CA ALA A 105 -4.19 -9.05 14.81
C ALA A 105 -4.51 -7.84 15.72
N GLU A 106 -5.59 -7.10 15.43
CA GLU A 106 -5.95 -5.92 16.20
C GLU A 106 -6.30 -6.23 17.67
N MET A 107 -6.98 -7.34 17.89
CA MET A 107 -7.38 -7.76 19.22
C MET A 107 -6.23 -8.30 20.10
N LEU A 108 -5.03 -8.54 19.55
CA LEU A 108 -3.84 -8.91 20.34
C LEU A 108 -3.51 -7.88 21.43
N ARG A 109 -3.73 -6.59 21.14
CA ARG A 109 -3.41 -5.48 22.05
C ARG A 109 -4.54 -5.12 23.02
N GLU A 110 -5.70 -5.72 22.86
CA GLU A 110 -6.88 -5.38 23.67
C GLU A 110 -6.93 -6.14 24.99
N GLY A 111 -5.96 -7.00 25.27
CA GLY A 111 -5.77 -7.64 26.57
C GLY A 111 -4.96 -8.92 26.49
N THR A 112 -4.13 -9.12 27.52
CA THR A 112 -3.34 -10.33 27.73
C THR A 112 -3.68 -10.96 29.07
N THR A 113 -3.11 -12.12 29.36
CA THR A 113 -3.23 -12.73 30.70
C THR A 113 -2.59 -11.91 31.82
N HIS A 114 -1.71 -10.93 31.43
CA HIS A 114 -0.95 -10.12 32.39
C HIS A 114 -1.39 -8.65 32.43
N ARG A 115 -2.00 -8.15 31.36
CA ARG A 115 -2.31 -6.72 31.15
C ARG A 115 -3.68 -6.52 30.53
N THR A 116 -4.42 -5.55 31.01
CA THR A 116 -5.57 -4.99 30.28
C THR A 116 -5.07 -4.12 29.13
N SER A 117 -5.94 -3.77 28.17
CA SER A 117 -5.63 -2.84 27.07
C SER A 117 -5.04 -1.53 27.59
N ALA A 118 -5.65 -0.92 28.62
CA ALA A 118 -5.17 0.33 29.22
C ALA A 118 -3.79 0.20 29.88
N GLN A 119 -3.53 -0.92 30.57
CA GLN A 119 -2.22 -1.18 31.18
C GLN A 119 -1.15 -1.40 30.12
N LEU A 120 -1.46 -2.14 29.06
CA LEU A 120 -0.54 -2.35 27.94
C LEU A 120 -0.16 -1.02 27.27
N ALA A 121 -1.16 -0.17 26.98
CA ALA A 121 -0.92 1.15 26.42
C ALA A 121 -0.03 2.00 27.34
N ALA A 122 -0.33 2.03 28.64
CA ALA A 122 0.48 2.78 29.60
C ALA A 122 1.92 2.25 29.70
N ASP A 123 2.13 0.91 29.68
CA ASP A 123 3.46 0.33 29.73
C ASP A 123 4.29 0.66 28.47
N VAL A 124 3.67 0.67 27.28
CA VAL A 124 4.29 1.09 26.03
C VAL A 124 4.68 2.58 26.08
N ASP A 125 3.77 3.44 26.52
CA ASP A 125 3.99 4.89 26.63
C ASP A 125 5.10 5.22 27.66
N ASN A 126 5.12 4.53 28.79
CA ASN A 126 6.10 4.76 29.86
C ASN A 126 7.56 4.54 29.43
N ILE A 127 7.79 3.67 28.44
CA ILE A 127 9.14 3.42 27.91
C ILE A 127 9.40 4.19 26.60
N GLY A 128 8.46 5.05 26.16
CA GLY A 128 8.57 5.79 24.92
C GLY A 128 8.65 4.90 23.68
N ALA A 129 7.98 3.76 23.71
CA ALA A 129 7.95 2.79 22.62
C ALA A 129 6.69 2.94 21.76
N SER A 130 6.67 2.24 20.64
CA SER A 130 5.45 1.96 19.88
C SER A 130 5.25 0.46 19.78
N LEU A 131 3.98 0.02 19.76
CA LEU A 131 3.58 -1.35 19.51
C LEU A 131 2.33 -1.33 18.64
N SER A 132 2.41 -1.96 17.49
CA SER A 132 1.31 -2.06 16.52
C SER A 132 1.13 -3.49 16.03
N THR A 133 -0.09 -3.80 15.65
CA THR A 133 -0.46 -5.08 15.08
C THR A 133 -1.30 -4.82 13.85
N SER A 134 -1.17 -5.65 12.83
CA SER A 134 -1.93 -5.48 11.59
C SER A 134 -2.05 -6.78 10.81
N SER A 135 -3.12 -6.88 10.06
CA SER A 135 -3.30 -7.71 8.89
C SER A 135 -4.07 -6.90 7.87
N GLY A 136 -4.32 -7.41 6.68
CA GLY A 136 -5.10 -6.72 5.67
C GLY A 136 -5.52 -7.63 4.54
N PHE A 137 -6.62 -7.28 3.90
CA PHE A 137 -7.14 -8.03 2.76
C PHE A 137 -6.08 -8.16 1.66
N GLY A 138 -5.99 -9.35 1.06
CA GLY A 138 -4.92 -9.69 0.12
C GLY A 138 -3.59 -10.05 0.77
N SER A 139 -3.37 -9.77 2.05
CA SER A 139 -2.11 -10.10 2.72
C SER A 139 -1.99 -11.59 3.06
N THR A 140 -0.82 -12.16 2.76
CA THR A 140 -0.45 -13.52 3.19
C THR A 140 0.09 -13.58 4.62
N ASN A 141 0.37 -12.43 5.24
CA ASN A 141 0.97 -12.33 6.57
C ASN A 141 0.19 -11.37 7.48
N SER A 142 0.11 -11.71 8.77
CA SER A 142 -0.13 -10.75 9.84
C SER A 142 1.19 -10.23 10.39
N ALA A 143 1.21 -9.02 10.93
CA ALA A 143 2.41 -8.40 11.48
C ALA A 143 2.20 -7.87 12.90
N VAL A 144 3.23 -8.00 13.72
CA VAL A 144 3.37 -7.28 14.99
C VAL A 144 4.66 -6.49 14.93
N ALA A 145 4.58 -5.18 15.06
CA ALA A 145 5.74 -4.30 15.00
C ALA A 145 5.89 -3.52 16.31
N ALA A 146 7.13 -3.40 16.77
CA ALA A 146 7.45 -2.61 17.95
C ALA A 146 8.74 -1.84 17.73
N SER A 147 8.84 -0.64 18.28
CA SER A 147 10.06 0.18 18.19
C SER A 147 10.22 1.07 19.41
N GLY A 148 11.46 1.45 19.69
CA GLY A 148 11.80 2.36 20.78
C GLY A 148 13.29 2.55 20.92
N LEU A 149 13.72 3.09 22.06
CA LEU A 149 15.14 3.24 22.35
C LEU A 149 15.82 1.89 22.58
N ALA A 150 17.03 1.70 22.06
CA ALA A 150 17.78 0.46 22.18
C ALA A 150 17.98 -0.03 23.63
N PRO A 151 18.21 0.84 24.65
CA PRO A 151 18.28 0.40 26.05
C PRO A 151 16.98 -0.25 26.55
N SER A 152 15.82 0.06 25.98
CA SER A 152 14.51 -0.52 26.31
C SER A 152 14.19 -1.80 25.53
N ALA A 153 15.10 -2.32 24.70
CA ALA A 153 14.86 -3.47 23.82
C ALA A 153 14.31 -4.71 24.56
N GLY A 154 14.78 -4.96 25.78
CA GLY A 154 14.27 -6.07 26.61
C GLY A 154 12.81 -5.89 27.02
N GLN A 155 12.40 -4.67 27.42
CA GLN A 155 11.01 -4.34 27.78
C GLN A 155 10.10 -4.35 26.55
N ILE A 156 10.60 -3.84 25.42
CA ILE A 156 9.84 -3.88 24.15
C ILE A 156 9.59 -5.34 23.74
N LEU A 157 10.58 -6.22 23.82
CA LEU A 157 10.40 -7.65 23.51
C LEU A 157 9.46 -8.35 24.50
N GLU A 158 9.47 -7.96 25.78
CA GLU A 158 8.53 -8.47 26.76
C GLU A 158 7.09 -8.11 26.40
N LEU A 159 6.82 -6.83 26.10
CA LEU A 159 5.49 -6.38 25.69
C LEU A 159 5.04 -7.03 24.39
N MET A 160 5.94 -7.11 23.41
CA MET A 160 5.67 -7.76 22.13
C MET A 160 5.36 -9.25 22.29
N SER A 161 6.14 -9.97 23.10
CA SER A 161 5.88 -11.39 23.36
C SER A 161 4.61 -11.61 24.17
N ASP A 162 4.26 -10.71 25.08
CA ASP A 162 3.04 -10.80 25.85
C ASP A 162 1.79 -10.72 24.98
N VAL A 163 1.73 -9.76 24.05
CA VAL A 163 0.59 -9.65 23.10
C VAL A 163 0.53 -10.82 22.12
N VAL A 164 1.68 -11.37 21.70
CA VAL A 164 1.72 -12.50 20.77
C VAL A 164 1.37 -13.82 21.42
N LEU A 165 1.82 -14.05 22.67
CA LEU A 165 1.70 -15.36 23.32
C LEU A 165 0.52 -15.48 24.25
N ASN A 166 0.08 -14.37 24.84
CA ASN A 166 -0.84 -14.35 25.97
C ASN A 166 -2.13 -13.57 25.70
N ALA A 167 -2.46 -13.27 24.44
CA ALA A 167 -3.70 -12.57 24.09
C ALA A 167 -4.93 -13.31 24.62
N THR A 168 -5.87 -12.56 25.20
CA THR A 168 -7.09 -13.12 25.82
C THR A 168 -8.36 -12.90 25.00
N PHE A 169 -8.33 -11.95 24.06
CA PHE A 169 -9.48 -11.55 23.22
C PHE A 169 -10.72 -11.22 24.05
N PRO A 170 -10.70 -10.16 24.88
CA PRO A 170 -11.80 -9.83 25.77
C PRO A 170 -13.09 -9.54 25.00
N PRO A 171 -14.23 -10.14 25.37
CA PRO A 171 -15.50 -9.96 24.65
C PRO A 171 -15.95 -8.50 24.57
N ASP A 172 -15.79 -7.73 25.66
CA ASP A 172 -16.22 -6.32 25.70
C ASP A 172 -15.40 -5.45 24.74
N GLU A 173 -14.10 -5.70 24.62
CA GLU A 173 -13.23 -4.99 23.67
C GLU A 173 -13.53 -5.41 22.22
N LEU A 174 -13.85 -6.70 22.00
CA LEU A 174 -14.27 -7.19 20.68
C LEU A 174 -15.56 -6.51 20.23
N GLU A 175 -16.55 -6.36 21.10
CA GLU A 175 -17.80 -5.67 20.74
C GLU A 175 -17.56 -4.19 20.37
N LYS A 176 -16.69 -3.49 21.11
CA LYS A 176 -16.28 -2.12 20.76
C LYS A 176 -15.58 -2.08 19.38
N TYR A 177 -14.70 -3.06 19.12
CA TYR A 177 -14.00 -3.14 17.85
C TYR A 177 -14.96 -3.42 16.69
N LYS A 178 -15.93 -4.34 16.85
CA LYS A 178 -16.97 -4.59 15.84
C LYS A 178 -17.76 -3.33 15.48
N GLN A 179 -18.15 -2.51 16.47
CA GLN A 179 -18.86 -1.27 16.20
C GLN A 179 -18.00 -0.28 15.41
N ARG A 180 -16.70 -0.16 15.72
CA ARG A 180 -15.76 0.64 14.93
C ARG A 180 -15.67 0.14 13.49
N GLN A 181 -15.55 -1.18 13.30
CA GLN A 181 -15.45 -1.81 11.98
C GLN A 181 -16.72 -1.64 11.14
N LEU A 182 -17.91 -1.74 11.75
CA LEU A 182 -19.16 -1.46 11.04
C LEU A 182 -19.22 -0.01 10.54
N SER A 183 -18.86 0.95 11.41
CA SER A 183 -18.83 2.36 11.02
C SER A 183 -17.77 2.65 9.95
N GLN A 184 -16.61 2.01 10.02
CA GLN A 184 -15.57 2.12 9.00
C GLN A 184 -16.03 1.52 7.67
N LEU A 185 -16.68 0.36 7.69
CA LEU A 185 -17.23 -0.28 6.48
C LEU A 185 -18.27 0.61 5.78
N GLU A 186 -19.14 1.30 6.55
CA GLU A 186 -20.08 2.27 6.00
C GLU A 186 -19.35 3.43 5.28
N GLN A 187 -18.26 3.92 5.85
CA GLN A 187 -17.44 4.98 5.23
C GLN A 187 -16.75 4.46 3.97
N GLU A 188 -16.13 3.28 4.02
CA GLU A 188 -15.45 2.68 2.87
C GLU A 188 -16.41 2.41 1.70
N ARG A 189 -17.63 1.94 1.98
CA ARG A 189 -18.66 1.77 0.94
C ARG A 189 -19.19 3.09 0.37
N ALA A 190 -19.00 4.21 1.04
CA ALA A 190 -19.29 5.53 0.48
C ALA A 190 -18.20 6.02 -0.49
N GLU A 191 -16.99 5.43 -0.48
CA GLU A 191 -15.86 5.83 -1.31
C GLU A 191 -15.89 5.11 -2.68
N PRO A 192 -15.94 5.86 -3.82
CA PRO A 192 -15.97 5.24 -5.14
C PRO A 192 -14.75 4.36 -5.44
N SER A 193 -13.59 4.73 -4.93
CA SER A 193 -12.34 3.96 -5.11
C SER A 193 -12.41 2.59 -4.43
N ALA A 194 -12.98 2.49 -3.23
CA ALA A 194 -13.15 1.23 -2.52
C ALA A 194 -14.10 0.29 -3.28
N LEU A 195 -15.22 0.83 -3.79
CA LEU A 195 -16.15 0.06 -4.62
C LEU A 195 -15.50 -0.42 -5.94
N ALA A 196 -14.65 0.42 -6.55
CA ALA A 196 -13.93 0.06 -7.77
C ALA A 196 -12.92 -1.06 -7.51
N GLU A 197 -12.16 -0.97 -6.43
CA GLU A 197 -11.18 -1.98 -6.01
C GLU A 197 -11.89 -3.30 -5.67
N GLU A 198 -12.94 -3.27 -4.85
CA GLU A 198 -13.72 -4.45 -4.50
C GLU A 198 -14.23 -5.16 -5.77
N LYS A 199 -14.86 -4.41 -6.68
CA LYS A 199 -15.39 -5.00 -7.91
C LYS A 199 -14.30 -5.53 -8.83
N PHE A 200 -13.17 -4.85 -8.92
CA PHE A 200 -12.02 -5.27 -9.70
C PHE A 200 -11.43 -6.59 -9.17
N HIS A 201 -11.21 -6.69 -7.87
CA HIS A 201 -10.71 -7.90 -7.23
C HIS A 201 -11.68 -9.07 -7.38
N GLN A 202 -12.99 -8.86 -7.22
CA GLN A 202 -14.02 -9.86 -7.48
C GLN A 202 -14.00 -10.35 -8.93
N ALA A 203 -13.86 -9.44 -9.90
CA ALA A 203 -13.81 -9.78 -11.32
C ALA A 203 -12.56 -10.60 -11.67
N LEU A 204 -11.41 -10.21 -11.13
CA LEU A 204 -10.12 -10.83 -11.41
C LEU A 204 -9.98 -12.18 -10.69
N TYR A 205 -10.22 -12.22 -9.38
CA TYR A 205 -9.88 -13.35 -8.52
C TYR A 205 -11.04 -14.33 -8.27
N ARG A 206 -12.28 -13.92 -8.44
CA ARG A 206 -13.47 -14.78 -8.31
C ARG A 206 -13.51 -15.58 -6.99
N ASP A 207 -13.25 -16.88 -7.02
CA ASP A 207 -13.28 -17.77 -5.85
C ASP A 207 -11.94 -17.82 -5.07
N PHE A 208 -10.91 -17.15 -5.56
CA PHE A 208 -9.61 -17.06 -4.87
C PHE A 208 -9.69 -16.05 -3.72
N PRO A 209 -9.02 -16.27 -2.59
CA PRO A 209 -9.15 -15.40 -1.41
C PRO A 209 -8.92 -13.92 -1.67
N ALA A 210 -8.02 -13.53 -2.58
CA ALA A 210 -7.75 -12.14 -2.93
C ALA A 210 -8.94 -11.42 -3.62
N ALA A 211 -10.04 -12.11 -3.91
CA ALA A 211 -11.28 -11.48 -4.38
C ALA A 211 -11.96 -10.64 -3.29
N VAL A 212 -11.64 -10.89 -2.03
CA VAL A 212 -12.23 -10.20 -0.88
C VAL A 212 -11.31 -9.05 -0.47
N THR A 213 -11.83 -7.85 -0.47
CA THR A 213 -11.11 -6.62 -0.09
C THR A 213 -11.73 -5.89 1.10
N LEU A 214 -12.94 -6.28 1.47
CA LEU A 214 -13.68 -5.72 2.61
C LEU A 214 -14.38 -6.83 3.39
N PRO A 215 -14.56 -6.68 4.71
CA PRO A 215 -15.43 -7.56 5.47
C PRO A 215 -16.89 -7.33 5.10
N THR A 216 -17.77 -8.22 5.52
CA THR A 216 -19.22 -7.99 5.45
C THR A 216 -19.77 -7.73 6.84
N PRO A 217 -20.95 -7.07 6.99
CA PRO A 217 -21.59 -6.90 8.28
C PRO A 217 -21.81 -8.26 8.99
N GLU A 218 -22.14 -9.30 8.22
CA GLU A 218 -22.35 -10.65 8.73
C GLU A 218 -21.05 -11.26 9.25
N SER A 219 -19.92 -11.11 8.53
CA SER A 219 -18.61 -11.62 8.97
C SER A 219 -18.12 -10.90 10.24
N ILE A 220 -18.33 -9.59 10.32
CA ILE A 220 -18.03 -8.80 11.53
C ILE A 220 -18.83 -9.34 12.72
N GLN A 221 -20.14 -9.55 12.57
CA GLN A 221 -20.99 -10.07 13.64
C GLN A 221 -20.65 -11.52 14.00
N ALA A 222 -20.29 -12.36 13.02
CA ALA A 222 -19.92 -13.76 13.22
C ALA A 222 -18.57 -13.95 13.92
N THR A 223 -17.73 -12.92 14.01
CA THR A 223 -16.46 -12.98 14.73
C THR A 223 -16.69 -13.08 16.24
N THR A 224 -16.15 -14.13 16.87
CA THR A 224 -16.27 -14.38 18.32
C THR A 224 -14.89 -14.56 18.94
N PRO A 225 -14.75 -14.41 20.27
CA PRO A 225 -13.49 -14.67 20.96
C PRO A 225 -12.95 -16.08 20.72
N GLU A 226 -13.83 -17.08 20.55
CA GLU A 226 -13.47 -18.46 20.25
C GLU A 226 -12.84 -18.58 18.87
N ARG A 227 -13.44 -17.96 17.84
CA ARG A 227 -12.88 -17.93 16.47
C ARG A 227 -11.51 -17.23 16.43
N LEU A 228 -11.36 -16.12 17.17
CA LEU A 228 -10.06 -15.43 17.29
C LEU A 228 -9.01 -16.33 17.95
N LYS A 229 -9.37 -17.03 19.06
CA LYS A 229 -8.48 -17.99 19.72
C LYS A 229 -8.10 -19.16 18.81
N GLU A 230 -9.04 -19.70 18.06
CA GLU A 230 -8.78 -20.77 17.09
C GLU A 230 -7.83 -20.32 15.97
N PHE A 231 -8.06 -19.14 15.39
CA PHE A 231 -7.18 -18.57 14.38
C PHE A 231 -5.78 -18.30 14.94
N HIS A 232 -5.71 -17.68 16.12
CA HIS A 232 -4.47 -17.42 16.82
C HIS A 232 -3.70 -18.72 17.11
N ALA A 233 -4.33 -19.73 17.70
CA ALA A 233 -3.70 -21.00 18.03
C ALA A 233 -3.18 -21.74 16.77
N ARG A 234 -3.83 -21.55 15.62
CA ARG A 234 -3.46 -22.18 14.35
C ARG A 234 -2.29 -21.51 13.68
N TYR A 235 -2.26 -20.18 13.63
CA TYR A 235 -1.29 -19.44 12.81
C TYR A 235 -0.18 -18.78 13.62
N TYR A 236 -0.43 -18.34 14.86
CA TYR A 236 0.55 -17.69 15.72
C TYR A 236 1.42 -18.72 16.42
N VAL A 237 2.27 -19.37 15.67
CA VAL A 237 3.18 -20.43 16.12
C VAL A 237 4.59 -20.18 15.59
N PRO A 238 5.66 -20.59 16.35
CA PRO A 238 7.03 -20.16 16.07
C PRO A 238 7.55 -20.62 14.71
N GLY A 239 7.16 -21.83 14.27
CA GLY A 239 7.57 -22.37 12.96
C GLY A 239 6.91 -21.70 11.76
N ASN A 240 5.91 -20.85 12.00
CA ASN A 240 5.17 -20.07 11.02
C ASN A 240 5.53 -18.58 11.05
N ALA A 241 6.59 -18.19 11.77
CA ALA A 241 6.92 -16.81 12.02
C ALA A 241 8.37 -16.45 11.72
N ILE A 242 8.60 -15.20 11.35
CA ILE A 242 9.89 -14.57 11.13
C ILE A 242 9.96 -13.31 11.98
N LEU A 243 10.92 -13.24 12.92
CA LEU A 243 11.20 -12.06 13.71
C LEU A 243 12.40 -11.32 13.14
N GLY A 244 12.17 -10.13 12.62
CA GLY A 244 13.23 -9.22 12.20
C GLY A 244 13.56 -8.18 13.26
N VAL A 245 14.85 -7.88 13.41
CA VAL A 245 15.36 -6.83 14.30
C VAL A 245 16.36 -5.98 13.56
N VAL A 246 16.24 -4.66 13.66
CA VAL A 246 17.24 -3.71 13.15
C VAL A 246 17.42 -2.55 14.13
N GLY A 247 18.65 -2.17 14.39
CA GLY A 247 18.95 -1.02 15.25
C GLY A 247 20.29 -1.11 15.96
N ASP A 248 20.40 -0.27 17.00
CA ASP A 248 21.58 -0.21 17.87
C ASP A 248 21.59 -1.40 18.86
N VAL A 249 21.81 -2.58 18.31
CA VAL A 249 21.78 -3.86 19.03
C VAL A 249 22.95 -4.72 18.60
N LYS A 250 23.50 -5.51 19.54
CA LYS A 250 24.46 -6.56 19.22
C LYS A 250 23.75 -7.89 19.02
N PRO A 251 24.04 -8.64 17.95
CA PRO A 251 23.34 -9.88 17.63
C PRO A 251 23.27 -10.88 18.79
N ASP A 252 24.36 -11.14 19.49
CA ASP A 252 24.37 -12.13 20.57
C ASP A 252 23.52 -11.69 21.77
N GLU A 253 23.56 -10.40 22.14
CA GLU A 253 22.78 -9.84 23.25
C GLU A 253 21.29 -9.87 22.94
N ILE A 254 20.90 -9.41 21.73
CA ILE A 254 19.47 -9.38 21.34
C ILE A 254 18.91 -10.78 21.13
N LEU A 255 19.69 -11.73 20.59
CA LEU A 255 19.29 -13.12 20.46
C LEU A 255 19.05 -13.79 21.83
N ALA A 256 19.83 -13.42 22.86
CA ALA A 256 19.58 -13.89 24.23
C ALA A 256 18.23 -13.37 24.79
N LEU A 257 17.92 -12.09 24.57
CA LEU A 257 16.63 -11.51 24.93
C LEU A 257 15.48 -12.16 24.18
N ILE A 258 15.62 -12.39 22.86
CA ILE A 258 14.59 -13.05 22.05
C ILE A 258 14.35 -14.49 22.52
N ARG A 259 15.41 -15.24 22.86
CA ARG A 259 15.26 -16.59 23.43
C ARG A 259 14.52 -16.57 24.78
N LYS A 260 14.75 -15.55 25.61
CA LYS A 260 14.02 -15.38 26.87
C LYS A 260 12.53 -15.11 26.64
N SER A 261 12.18 -14.26 25.66
CA SER A 261 10.82 -13.82 25.41
C SER A 261 9.99 -14.82 24.58
N PHE A 262 10.62 -15.47 23.59
CA PHE A 262 9.93 -16.33 22.62
C PHE A 262 10.40 -17.79 22.64
N GLY A 263 11.38 -18.18 23.49
CA GLY A 263 11.93 -19.52 23.49
C GLY A 263 10.93 -20.61 23.89
N ASP A 264 10.01 -20.31 24.78
CA ASP A 264 8.96 -21.21 25.24
C ASP A 264 7.70 -21.21 24.37
N TRP A 265 7.68 -20.40 23.29
CA TRP A 265 6.59 -20.37 22.32
C TRP A 265 6.45 -21.73 21.64
N LYS A 266 5.24 -22.30 21.69
CA LYS A 266 4.95 -23.65 21.19
C LYS A 266 3.89 -23.61 20.10
N GLY A 267 3.82 -24.66 19.31
CA GLY A 267 2.84 -24.88 18.27
C GLY A 267 3.48 -25.50 17.03
N GLN A 268 2.64 -26.07 16.19
CA GLN A 268 3.07 -26.62 14.90
C GLN A 268 2.50 -25.76 13.78
N PRO A 269 3.30 -25.38 12.78
CA PRO A 269 2.82 -24.57 11.67
C PRO A 269 1.75 -25.35 10.87
N PRO A 270 0.70 -24.67 10.40
CA PRO A 270 -0.26 -25.28 9.49
C PRO A 270 0.43 -25.66 8.18
N PRO A 271 -0.17 -26.52 7.35
CA PRO A 271 0.27 -26.75 5.98
C PRO A 271 0.35 -25.41 5.24
N LYS A 272 1.44 -25.20 4.49
CA LYS A 272 1.59 -23.98 3.69
C LYS A 272 0.54 -23.93 2.58
N PRO A 273 -0.19 -22.83 2.44
CA PRO A 273 -1.11 -22.67 1.33
C PRO A 273 -0.36 -22.62 0.00
N ASP A 274 -0.98 -23.15 -1.04
CA ASP A 274 -0.49 -23.00 -2.41
C ASP A 274 -1.18 -21.84 -3.10
N TRP A 275 -0.50 -20.71 -3.15
CA TRP A 275 -0.97 -19.49 -3.80
C TRP A 275 -0.71 -19.44 -5.31
N SER A 276 -0.23 -20.54 -5.93
CA SER A 276 0.09 -20.59 -7.36
C SER A 276 -1.13 -20.81 -8.26
N HIS A 277 -2.20 -21.36 -7.72
CA HIS A 277 -3.39 -21.74 -8.47
C HIS A 277 -4.44 -20.63 -8.50
N LEU A 278 -4.21 -19.64 -9.35
CA LEU A 278 -5.21 -18.59 -9.62
C LEU A 278 -6.29 -19.10 -10.61
N PRO A 279 -7.50 -18.52 -10.57
CA PRO A 279 -8.48 -18.73 -11.62
C PRO A 279 -7.90 -18.35 -13.00
N PRO A 280 -8.26 -19.05 -14.09
CA PRO A 280 -7.85 -18.63 -15.43
C PRO A 280 -8.30 -17.19 -15.71
N ALA A 281 -7.50 -16.42 -16.46
CA ALA A 281 -7.88 -15.07 -16.85
C ALA A 281 -9.26 -15.08 -17.53
N ALA A 282 -10.15 -14.18 -17.12
CA ALA A 282 -11.45 -14.01 -17.76
C ALA A 282 -11.30 -13.18 -19.04
N SER A 283 -12.18 -13.37 -20.02
CA SER A 283 -12.22 -12.48 -21.19
C SER A 283 -12.45 -11.04 -20.76
N ALA A 284 -11.93 -10.11 -21.55
CA ALA A 284 -12.07 -8.67 -21.29
C ALA A 284 -13.53 -8.27 -21.06
N LYS A 285 -13.75 -7.49 -20.02
CA LYS A 285 -15.09 -7.08 -19.62
C LYS A 285 -15.06 -5.73 -18.91
N ILE A 286 -16.18 -5.01 -19.00
CA ILE A 286 -16.40 -3.75 -18.31
C ILE A 286 -17.50 -3.94 -17.26
N TYR A 287 -17.21 -3.46 -16.07
CA TYR A 287 -18.15 -3.44 -14.96
C TYR A 287 -18.46 -1.98 -14.62
N LEU A 288 -19.74 -1.64 -14.56
CA LEU A 288 -20.21 -0.35 -14.10
C LEU A 288 -20.89 -0.54 -12.74
N VAL A 289 -20.34 0.05 -11.72
CA VAL A 289 -21.02 0.20 -10.43
C VAL A 289 -21.76 1.53 -10.48
N ASP A 290 -23.11 1.45 -10.60
CA ASP A 290 -23.98 2.64 -10.65
C ASP A 290 -24.07 3.27 -9.26
N ARG A 291 -23.50 4.47 -9.15
CA ARG A 291 -23.53 5.29 -7.94
C ARG A 291 -24.20 6.63 -8.29
N PRO A 292 -25.54 6.71 -8.11
CA PRO A 292 -26.29 7.93 -8.42
C PRO A 292 -25.70 9.18 -7.74
N ASP A 293 -25.85 10.31 -8.41
CA ASP A 293 -25.35 11.61 -7.96
C ASP A 293 -23.82 11.76 -7.88
N SER A 294 -23.05 10.79 -8.34
CA SER A 294 -21.60 10.94 -8.50
C SER A 294 -21.27 12.00 -9.55
N VAL A 295 -20.38 12.92 -9.21
CA VAL A 295 -19.90 13.97 -10.13
C VAL A 295 -18.65 13.54 -10.90
N GLN A 296 -18.03 12.44 -10.48
CA GLN A 296 -16.83 11.85 -11.07
C GLN A 296 -17.04 10.36 -11.34
N THR A 297 -16.27 9.85 -12.29
CA THR A 297 -16.14 8.42 -12.58
C THR A 297 -14.78 7.95 -12.11
N ASN A 298 -14.73 6.98 -11.20
CA ASN A 298 -13.51 6.27 -10.84
C ASN A 298 -13.31 5.12 -11.83
N ILE A 299 -12.11 4.98 -12.38
CA ILE A 299 -11.77 3.97 -13.40
C ILE A 299 -10.59 3.15 -12.89
N VAL A 300 -10.76 1.84 -12.84
CA VAL A 300 -9.71 0.85 -12.55
C VAL A 300 -9.65 -0.13 -13.71
N ALA A 301 -8.44 -0.39 -14.24
CA ALA A 301 -8.23 -1.30 -15.35
C ALA A 301 -6.98 -2.14 -15.12
N GLY A 302 -7.04 -3.45 -15.31
CA GLY A 302 -5.88 -4.31 -15.08
C GLY A 302 -6.13 -5.78 -15.35
N ASP A 303 -5.09 -6.57 -15.10
CA ASP A 303 -5.06 -8.02 -15.20
C ASP A 303 -4.01 -8.57 -14.20
N TYR A 304 -3.82 -9.88 -14.16
CA TYR A 304 -2.79 -10.51 -13.34
C TYR A 304 -1.39 -9.98 -13.65
N GLY A 305 -0.68 -9.56 -12.61
CA GLY A 305 0.74 -9.23 -12.69
C GLY A 305 1.65 -10.46 -12.55
N ALA A 306 2.93 -10.20 -12.23
CA ALA A 306 3.93 -11.22 -11.90
C ALA A 306 4.17 -11.28 -10.40
N ARG A 307 4.57 -12.45 -9.89
CA ARG A 307 5.11 -12.56 -8.54
C ARG A 307 6.52 -11.98 -8.51
N ARG A 308 6.96 -11.46 -7.37
CA ARG A 308 8.30 -10.90 -7.23
C ARG A 308 9.44 -11.85 -7.64
N GLY A 309 9.29 -13.14 -7.47
CA GLY A 309 10.29 -14.14 -7.85
C GLY A 309 10.27 -14.57 -9.32
N ASP A 310 9.30 -14.13 -10.11
CA ASP A 310 9.18 -14.51 -11.51
C ASP A 310 10.27 -13.83 -12.36
N PRO A 311 10.80 -14.50 -13.41
CA PRO A 311 11.95 -14.00 -14.18
C PRO A 311 11.73 -12.64 -14.86
N ASP A 312 10.49 -12.31 -15.18
CA ASP A 312 10.11 -11.09 -15.89
C ASP A 312 9.53 -9.99 -14.95
N TYR A 313 9.54 -10.23 -13.63
CA TYR A 313 9.06 -9.24 -12.64
C TYR A 313 9.77 -7.89 -12.77
N ILE A 314 11.09 -7.89 -12.96
CA ILE A 314 11.86 -6.64 -13.09
C ILE A 314 11.50 -5.92 -14.39
N ALA A 315 11.34 -6.64 -15.50
CA ALA A 315 10.91 -6.06 -16.76
C ALA A 315 9.50 -5.46 -16.65
N LEU A 316 8.58 -6.13 -15.95
CA LEU A 316 7.25 -5.62 -15.64
C LEU A 316 7.31 -4.36 -14.75
N THR A 317 8.19 -4.33 -13.75
CA THR A 317 8.40 -3.15 -12.89
C THR A 317 8.90 -1.93 -13.70
N VAL A 318 9.85 -2.14 -14.61
CA VAL A 318 10.35 -1.08 -15.51
C VAL A 318 9.26 -0.63 -16.49
N MET A 319 8.53 -1.56 -17.09
CA MET A 319 7.37 -1.29 -17.94
C MET A 319 6.35 -0.41 -17.21
N ASN A 320 5.97 -0.81 -16.00
CA ASN A 320 5.02 -0.05 -15.19
C ASN A 320 5.53 1.36 -14.85
N ARG A 321 6.83 1.51 -14.59
CA ARG A 321 7.43 2.83 -14.34
C ARG A 321 7.26 3.78 -15.52
N VAL A 322 7.42 3.28 -16.74
CA VAL A 322 7.18 4.03 -17.98
C VAL A 322 5.70 4.35 -18.15
N LEU A 323 4.82 3.37 -17.91
CA LEU A 323 3.39 3.50 -18.19
C LEU A 323 2.68 4.42 -17.19
N GLY A 324 2.79 4.16 -15.90
CA GLY A 324 2.02 4.91 -14.88
C GLY A 324 2.68 4.98 -13.51
N GLY A 325 3.96 4.62 -13.38
CA GLY A 325 4.64 4.54 -12.08
C GLY A 325 5.09 5.89 -11.50
N GLY A 326 4.55 7.01 -11.95
CA GLY A 326 4.85 8.34 -11.40
C GLY A 326 4.43 9.50 -12.30
N PRO A 327 4.72 10.76 -11.88
CA PRO A 327 4.24 11.95 -12.58
C PRO A 327 4.92 12.22 -13.95
N GLN A 328 6.00 11.52 -14.28
CA GLN A 328 6.64 11.58 -15.59
C GLN A 328 6.22 10.42 -16.50
N ALA A 329 5.33 9.53 -16.01
CA ALA A 329 4.86 8.39 -16.76
C ALA A 329 3.78 8.76 -17.78
N ARG A 330 3.61 7.92 -18.80
CA ARG A 330 2.71 8.18 -19.95
C ARG A 330 1.28 8.49 -19.54
N LEU A 331 0.70 7.72 -18.60
CA LEU A 331 -0.68 7.93 -18.15
C LEU A 331 -0.87 9.30 -17.52
N PHE A 332 0.04 9.72 -16.67
CA PHE A 332 -0.04 11.02 -16.01
C PHE A 332 0.14 12.17 -17.03
N LEU A 333 1.17 12.09 -17.87
CA LEU A 333 1.45 13.11 -18.89
C LEU A 333 0.31 13.23 -19.91
N ASN A 334 -0.32 12.10 -20.28
CA ASN A 334 -1.43 12.09 -21.22
C ASN A 334 -2.72 12.64 -20.57
N LEU A 335 -3.23 11.97 -19.54
CA LEU A 335 -4.55 12.28 -19.00
C LEU A 335 -4.58 13.59 -18.21
N ARG A 336 -3.52 13.90 -17.46
CA ARG A 336 -3.46 15.12 -16.65
C ARG A 336 -2.89 16.30 -17.44
N GLU A 337 -1.64 16.18 -17.93
CA GLU A 337 -0.93 17.34 -18.47
C GLU A 337 -1.45 17.72 -19.87
N ALA A 338 -1.67 16.74 -20.76
CA ALA A 338 -2.13 17.01 -22.11
C ALA A 338 -3.65 17.27 -22.20
N HIS A 339 -4.45 16.52 -21.47
CA HIS A 339 -5.93 16.58 -21.61
C HIS A 339 -6.66 17.25 -20.43
N GLY A 340 -6.05 17.35 -19.25
CA GLY A 340 -6.70 17.94 -18.06
C GLY A 340 -7.95 17.18 -17.58
N TYR A 341 -8.02 15.87 -17.82
CA TYR A 341 -9.17 15.03 -17.47
C TYR A 341 -9.21 14.66 -16.00
N THR A 342 -8.04 14.57 -15.35
CA THR A 342 -7.85 14.09 -13.98
C THR A 342 -6.79 14.89 -13.23
N TYR A 343 -6.73 14.73 -11.92
CA TYR A 343 -5.60 15.16 -11.09
C TYR A 343 -4.43 14.18 -11.15
N GLY A 344 -4.66 12.93 -11.56
CA GLY A 344 -3.62 11.92 -11.72
C GLY A 344 -4.16 10.63 -12.31
N ALA A 345 -3.31 9.98 -13.12
CA ALA A 345 -3.52 8.64 -13.64
C ALA A 345 -2.24 7.85 -13.43
N TYR A 346 -2.35 6.73 -12.74
CA TYR A 346 -1.21 5.93 -12.31
C TYR A 346 -1.41 4.46 -12.60
N SER A 347 -0.31 3.70 -12.58
CA SER A 347 -0.38 2.24 -12.55
C SER A 347 0.60 1.66 -11.54
N GLY A 348 0.28 0.46 -11.06
CA GLY A 348 1.05 -0.29 -10.07
C GLY A 348 1.19 -1.76 -10.44
N VAL A 349 2.16 -2.41 -9.83
CA VAL A 349 2.39 -3.86 -9.89
C VAL A 349 2.53 -4.34 -8.46
N GLY A 350 1.76 -5.36 -8.11
CA GLY A 350 1.89 -6.03 -6.83
C GLY A 350 3.17 -6.85 -6.71
N ASP A 351 3.51 -7.26 -5.49
CA ASP A 351 4.78 -7.92 -5.21
C ASP A 351 4.72 -9.07 -4.19
N ASP A 352 3.52 -9.60 -3.92
CA ASP A 352 3.32 -10.71 -2.97
C ASP A 352 3.70 -12.09 -3.54
N LYS A 353 3.51 -13.13 -2.75
CA LYS A 353 3.77 -14.55 -3.06
C LYS A 353 2.85 -15.11 -4.13
N TYR A 354 1.67 -14.53 -4.32
CA TYR A 354 0.76 -14.84 -5.43
C TYR A 354 0.86 -13.76 -6.51
N ARG A 355 0.21 -13.96 -7.63
CA ARG A 355 0.17 -12.96 -8.71
C ARG A 355 -0.86 -11.89 -8.36
N GLU A 356 -0.40 -10.85 -7.70
CA GLU A 356 -1.16 -9.62 -7.53
C GLU A 356 -1.36 -8.92 -8.89
N PRO A 357 -2.32 -7.99 -8.99
CA PRO A 357 -2.62 -7.39 -10.28
C PRO A 357 -1.53 -6.41 -10.72
N TRP A 358 -1.38 -6.30 -12.04
CA TRP A 358 -1.00 -5.05 -12.65
C TRP A 358 -2.28 -4.23 -12.83
N VAL A 359 -2.31 -3.00 -12.31
CA VAL A 359 -3.53 -2.18 -12.27
C VAL A 359 -3.23 -0.74 -12.60
N ALA A 360 -4.06 -0.11 -13.45
CA ALA A 360 -4.09 1.32 -13.70
C ALA A 360 -5.36 1.92 -13.11
N ASN A 361 -5.24 3.10 -12.51
CA ASN A 361 -6.36 3.80 -11.89
C ASN A 361 -6.34 5.31 -12.21
N THR A 362 -7.52 5.89 -12.28
CA THR A 362 -7.73 7.32 -12.40
C THR A 362 -9.15 7.70 -11.96
N GLU A 363 -9.33 8.93 -11.52
CA GLU A 363 -10.63 9.52 -11.23
C GLU A 363 -10.82 10.73 -12.13
N VAL A 364 -11.93 10.78 -12.84
CA VAL A 364 -12.20 11.78 -13.88
C VAL A 364 -13.58 12.40 -13.72
N ARG A 365 -13.81 13.61 -14.22
CA ARG A 365 -15.15 14.18 -14.30
C ARG A 365 -16.00 13.32 -15.24
N ASN A 366 -17.27 13.13 -14.91
CA ASN A 366 -18.19 12.29 -15.71
C ASN A 366 -18.13 12.62 -17.21
N ALA A 367 -18.20 13.91 -17.58
CA ALA A 367 -18.24 14.37 -18.98
C ALA A 367 -16.99 14.00 -19.81
N VAL A 368 -15.91 13.53 -19.21
CA VAL A 368 -14.68 13.13 -19.90
C VAL A 368 -14.36 11.64 -19.74
N THR A 369 -15.31 10.84 -19.26
CA THR A 369 -15.13 9.39 -19.06
C THR A 369 -14.74 8.69 -20.38
N ASP A 370 -15.45 9.00 -21.49
CA ASP A 370 -15.17 8.45 -22.82
C ASP A 370 -13.73 8.77 -23.27
N GLY A 371 -13.35 10.05 -23.25
CA GLY A 371 -12.01 10.48 -23.63
C GLY A 371 -10.92 9.89 -22.73
N SER A 372 -11.21 9.73 -21.43
CA SER A 372 -10.25 9.15 -20.50
C SER A 372 -10.01 7.65 -20.76
N LEU A 373 -11.07 6.89 -21.04
CA LEU A 373 -10.94 5.49 -21.45
C LEU A 373 -10.20 5.35 -22.79
N GLU A 374 -10.52 6.21 -23.75
CA GLU A 374 -9.80 6.23 -25.04
C GLU A 374 -8.29 6.44 -24.85
N GLN A 375 -7.90 7.39 -24.00
CA GLN A 375 -6.50 7.68 -23.74
C GLN A 375 -5.82 6.57 -22.93
N LEU A 376 -6.50 5.96 -21.94
CA LEU A 376 -5.98 4.79 -21.25
C LEU A 376 -5.70 3.64 -22.21
N MET A 377 -6.68 3.30 -23.05
CA MET A 377 -6.54 2.22 -24.03
C MET A 377 -5.47 2.53 -25.10
N LEU A 378 -5.29 3.79 -25.46
CA LEU A 378 -4.23 4.24 -26.34
C LEU A 378 -2.85 3.95 -25.73
N GLU A 379 -2.62 4.35 -24.45
CA GLU A 379 -1.33 4.14 -23.80
C GLU A 379 -1.06 2.65 -23.52
N PHE A 380 -2.09 1.85 -23.23
CA PHE A 380 -1.97 0.40 -23.11
C PHE A 380 -1.54 -0.25 -24.44
N LYS A 381 -2.11 0.17 -25.57
CA LYS A 381 -1.70 -0.30 -26.89
C LYS A 381 -0.28 0.16 -27.22
N ARG A 382 0.06 1.42 -26.96
CA ARG A 382 1.39 1.97 -27.25
C ARG A 382 2.49 1.23 -26.48
N ILE A 383 2.33 0.98 -25.19
CA ILE A 383 3.35 0.27 -24.39
C ILE A 383 3.57 -1.16 -24.87
N ARG A 384 2.52 -1.82 -25.42
CA ARG A 384 2.60 -3.18 -26.00
C ARG A 384 3.24 -3.19 -27.39
N ASP A 385 2.81 -2.29 -28.24
CA ASP A 385 3.07 -2.37 -29.70
C ASP A 385 4.32 -1.59 -30.10
N GLU A 386 4.69 -0.56 -29.35
CA GLU A 386 5.83 0.31 -29.63
C GLU A 386 6.97 0.03 -28.62
N LYS A 387 8.20 0.02 -29.09
CA LYS A 387 9.38 0.00 -28.21
C LYS A 387 9.48 1.31 -27.46
N VAL A 388 9.77 1.25 -26.18
CA VAL A 388 10.04 2.44 -25.37
C VAL A 388 11.34 3.09 -25.88
N PRO A 389 11.33 4.40 -26.20
CA PRO A 389 12.54 5.13 -26.57
C PRO A 389 13.59 5.11 -25.44
N GLU A 390 14.87 5.02 -25.80
CA GLU A 390 15.95 4.91 -24.81
C GLU A 390 15.96 6.04 -23.76
N PRO A 391 15.72 7.32 -24.10
CA PRO A 391 15.67 8.38 -23.08
C PRO A 391 14.58 8.17 -22.03
N GLU A 392 13.39 7.71 -22.43
CA GLU A 392 12.27 7.41 -21.52
C GLU A 392 12.56 6.18 -20.66
N LEU A 393 13.20 5.18 -21.27
CA LEU A 393 13.61 3.97 -20.56
C LEU A 393 14.71 4.24 -19.54
N ASP A 394 15.69 5.08 -19.85
CA ASP A 394 16.76 5.50 -18.95
C ASP A 394 16.19 6.28 -17.76
N GLU A 395 15.23 7.19 -17.98
CA GLU A 395 14.57 7.90 -16.91
C GLU A 395 13.85 6.93 -15.95
N ALA A 396 13.14 5.95 -16.50
CA ALA A 396 12.45 4.93 -15.69
C ALA A 396 13.42 4.10 -14.85
N ARG A 397 14.53 3.63 -15.44
CA ARG A 397 15.58 2.88 -14.75
C ARG A 397 16.21 3.69 -13.63
N HIS A 398 16.61 4.94 -13.91
CA HIS A 398 17.20 5.84 -12.91
C HIS A 398 16.24 6.12 -11.77
N ALA A 399 14.96 6.35 -12.07
CA ALA A 399 13.96 6.61 -11.05
C ALA A 399 13.77 5.41 -10.10
N ILE A 400 13.72 4.18 -10.64
CA ILE A 400 13.59 2.96 -9.83
C ILE A 400 14.83 2.77 -8.95
N VAL A 401 16.05 2.85 -9.52
CA VAL A 401 17.30 2.64 -8.80
C VAL A 401 17.51 3.70 -7.72
N SER A 402 17.21 4.96 -8.04
CA SER A 402 17.33 6.07 -7.08
C SER A 402 16.31 5.94 -5.93
N SER A 403 15.06 5.60 -6.22
CA SER A 403 14.04 5.37 -5.19
C SER A 403 14.41 4.18 -4.30
N PHE A 404 14.97 3.11 -4.89
CA PHE A 404 15.49 1.98 -4.13
C PHE A 404 16.60 2.42 -3.17
N ALA A 405 17.60 3.18 -3.66
CA ALA A 405 18.69 3.68 -2.82
C ALA A 405 18.20 4.57 -1.67
N LEU A 406 17.31 5.53 -1.97
CA LEU A 406 16.72 6.40 -0.96
C LEU A 406 15.94 5.62 0.10
N SER A 407 15.26 4.55 -0.27
CA SER A 407 14.52 3.72 0.68
C SER A 407 15.42 3.01 1.71
N LEU A 408 16.70 2.79 1.39
CA LEU A 408 17.66 2.13 2.29
C LEU A 408 18.15 3.02 3.45
N GLU A 409 17.88 4.33 3.40
CA GLU A 409 18.13 5.23 4.52
C GLU A 409 17.26 4.89 5.75
N GLN A 410 16.11 4.31 5.53
CA GLN A 410 15.19 3.90 6.59
C GLN A 410 15.53 2.48 7.08
N GLN A 411 15.88 2.35 8.36
CA GLN A 411 16.23 1.07 8.98
C GLN A 411 15.14 0.00 8.78
N GLN A 412 13.89 0.40 8.94
CA GLN A 412 12.74 -0.52 8.79
C GLN A 412 12.58 -1.04 7.36
N GLN A 413 12.84 -0.20 6.34
CA GLN A 413 12.81 -0.64 4.93
C GLN A 413 13.92 -1.65 4.63
N LEU A 414 15.12 -1.46 5.20
CA LEU A 414 16.19 -2.43 5.09
C LEU A 414 15.79 -3.78 5.71
N LEU A 415 15.16 -3.76 6.89
CA LEU A 415 14.66 -4.96 7.55
C LEU A 415 13.61 -5.67 6.70
N PHE A 416 12.60 -4.95 6.19
CA PHE A 416 11.55 -5.52 5.34
C PHE A 416 12.11 -6.23 4.10
N ARG A 417 13.15 -5.68 3.48
CA ARG A 417 13.79 -6.30 2.32
C ARG A 417 14.37 -7.67 2.66
N TRP A 418 15.02 -7.81 3.80
CA TRP A 418 15.58 -9.08 4.23
C TRP A 418 14.50 -10.07 4.71
N MET A 419 13.47 -9.59 5.37
CA MET A 419 12.32 -10.43 5.74
C MET A 419 11.61 -10.96 4.49
N LEU A 420 11.49 -10.15 3.44
CA LEU A 420 10.93 -10.55 2.15
C LEU A 420 11.79 -11.63 1.47
N VAL A 421 13.12 -11.47 1.45
CA VAL A 421 14.05 -12.52 0.96
C VAL A 421 13.81 -13.83 1.68
N GLN A 422 13.74 -13.78 3.01
CA GLN A 422 13.51 -14.98 3.83
C GLN A 422 12.10 -15.58 3.62
N SER A 423 11.07 -14.75 3.56
CA SER A 423 9.68 -15.18 3.44
C SER A 423 9.37 -15.76 2.06
N TYR A 424 9.98 -15.20 0.99
CA TYR A 424 9.72 -15.60 -0.40
C TYR A 424 10.73 -16.62 -0.93
N GLY A 425 11.74 -16.97 -0.13
CA GLY A 425 12.80 -17.90 -0.55
C GLY A 425 13.67 -17.35 -1.69
N LEU A 426 13.84 -16.03 -1.75
CA LEU A 426 14.67 -15.38 -2.77
C LEU A 426 16.17 -15.62 -2.50
N PRO A 427 17.02 -15.52 -3.54
CA PRO A 427 18.46 -15.59 -3.37
C PRO A 427 18.98 -14.50 -2.41
N LEU A 428 20.00 -14.83 -1.59
CA LEU A 428 20.56 -13.89 -0.62
C LEU A 428 21.22 -12.66 -1.24
N ASP A 429 21.55 -12.70 -2.52
CA ASP A 429 22.10 -11.60 -3.30
C ASP A 429 21.05 -10.87 -4.15
N TYR A 430 19.75 -11.14 -3.91
CA TYR A 430 18.66 -10.59 -4.70
C TYR A 430 18.72 -9.05 -4.76
N TRP A 431 18.87 -8.40 -3.62
CA TRP A 431 18.91 -6.94 -3.55
C TRP A 431 20.26 -6.34 -4.00
N ASP A 432 21.36 -7.08 -3.88
CA ASP A 432 22.66 -6.65 -4.41
C ASP A 432 22.65 -6.60 -5.94
N ARG A 433 21.91 -7.53 -6.57
CA ARG A 433 21.75 -7.60 -8.03
C ARG A 433 20.66 -6.68 -8.59
N TYR A 434 19.68 -6.30 -7.76
CA TYR A 434 18.47 -5.59 -8.20
C TYR A 434 18.78 -4.31 -9.01
N PRO A 435 19.65 -3.37 -8.56
CA PRO A 435 19.96 -2.16 -9.34
C PRO A 435 20.56 -2.48 -10.72
N GLY A 436 21.46 -3.45 -10.77
CA GLY A 436 22.07 -3.89 -12.03
C GLY A 436 21.09 -4.53 -12.99
N GLN A 437 20.15 -5.35 -12.48
CA GLN A 437 19.11 -5.96 -13.29
C GLN A 437 18.14 -4.92 -13.85
N VAL A 438 17.74 -3.93 -13.04
CA VAL A 438 16.91 -2.81 -13.51
C VAL A 438 17.64 -2.02 -14.61
N ALA A 439 18.91 -1.65 -14.37
CA ALA A 439 19.71 -0.88 -15.33
C ALA A 439 19.93 -1.61 -16.66
N GLN A 440 20.00 -2.96 -16.65
CA GLN A 440 20.20 -3.78 -17.84
C GLN A 440 18.90 -4.15 -18.57
N THR A 441 17.72 -3.80 -18.01
CA THR A 441 16.43 -4.11 -18.63
C THR A 441 16.26 -3.28 -19.89
N GLY A 442 16.32 -3.92 -21.07
CA GLY A 442 16.22 -3.26 -22.38
C GLY A 442 14.78 -3.10 -22.88
N ALA A 443 14.60 -2.27 -23.92
CA ALA A 443 13.29 -2.01 -24.51
C ALA A 443 12.57 -3.28 -25.00
N ASP A 444 13.30 -4.29 -25.46
CA ASP A 444 12.72 -5.57 -25.88
C ASP A 444 12.12 -6.35 -24.70
N ALA A 445 12.79 -6.36 -23.55
CA ALA A 445 12.28 -7.02 -22.34
C ALA A 445 11.04 -6.28 -21.81
N VAL A 446 11.06 -4.95 -21.81
CA VAL A 446 9.91 -4.11 -21.42
C VAL A 446 8.71 -4.37 -22.33
N GLN A 447 8.92 -4.41 -23.64
CA GLN A 447 7.84 -4.71 -24.59
C GLN A 447 7.30 -6.14 -24.43
N ALA A 448 8.18 -7.12 -24.21
CA ALA A 448 7.76 -8.48 -23.94
C ALA A 448 6.90 -8.60 -22.66
N ALA A 449 7.29 -7.89 -21.59
CA ALA A 449 6.49 -7.80 -20.38
C ALA A 449 5.15 -7.10 -20.63
N ALA A 450 5.15 -5.99 -21.37
CA ALA A 450 3.93 -5.28 -21.73
C ALA A 450 2.95 -6.17 -22.52
N ARG A 451 3.44 -6.93 -23.49
CA ARG A 451 2.60 -7.85 -24.28
C ARG A 451 2.03 -9.00 -23.44
N LYS A 452 2.75 -9.43 -22.42
CA LYS A 452 2.33 -10.52 -21.55
C LYS A 452 1.34 -10.09 -20.47
N TYR A 453 1.51 -8.92 -19.87
CA TYR A 453 0.78 -8.48 -18.68
C TYR A 453 -0.27 -7.40 -18.95
N VAL A 454 -0.11 -6.59 -20.00
CA VAL A 454 -1.13 -5.66 -20.48
C VAL A 454 -1.94 -6.37 -21.57
N ASP A 455 -2.61 -7.45 -21.21
CA ASP A 455 -3.38 -8.27 -22.14
C ASP A 455 -4.80 -7.70 -22.32
N LEU A 456 -5.02 -7.06 -23.48
CA LEU A 456 -6.30 -6.38 -23.77
C LEU A 456 -7.47 -7.37 -23.96
N ASP A 457 -7.20 -8.63 -24.26
CA ASP A 457 -8.24 -9.66 -24.43
C ASP A 457 -8.73 -10.19 -23.09
N HIS A 458 -7.98 -9.93 -22.00
CA HIS A 458 -8.30 -10.34 -20.64
C HIS A 458 -8.45 -9.15 -19.68
N LEU A 459 -8.33 -7.92 -20.16
CA LEU A 459 -8.38 -6.72 -19.35
C LEU A 459 -9.74 -6.58 -18.63
N GLN A 460 -9.72 -6.48 -17.31
CA GLN A 460 -10.89 -6.17 -16.51
C GLN A 460 -10.94 -4.67 -16.26
N VAL A 461 -12.04 -4.01 -16.63
CA VAL A 461 -12.24 -2.57 -16.44
C VAL A 461 -13.43 -2.36 -15.53
N VAL A 462 -13.22 -1.61 -14.45
CA VAL A 462 -14.29 -1.22 -13.53
C VAL A 462 -14.43 0.30 -13.55
N CYS A 463 -15.66 0.76 -13.72
CA CYS A 463 -16.04 2.16 -13.61
C CYS A 463 -17.05 2.30 -12.47
N VAL A 464 -16.83 3.27 -11.57
CA VAL A 464 -17.79 3.63 -10.52
C VAL A 464 -18.22 5.07 -10.75
N GLY A 465 -19.52 5.28 -11.00
CA GLY A 465 -20.05 6.60 -11.31
C GLY A 465 -21.55 6.55 -11.56
N ASP A 466 -22.17 7.68 -11.83
CA ASP A 466 -23.61 7.75 -12.16
C ASP A 466 -23.83 7.31 -13.61
N ALA A 467 -24.44 6.15 -13.81
CA ALA A 467 -24.69 5.53 -15.11
C ALA A 467 -25.45 6.43 -16.09
N LYS A 468 -26.27 7.37 -15.57
CA LYS A 468 -27.16 8.25 -16.34
C LYS A 468 -26.52 9.58 -16.69
N GLN A 469 -25.44 9.97 -16.01
CA GLN A 469 -24.74 11.23 -16.29
C GLN A 469 -24.06 11.20 -17.64
N PRO A 470 -23.91 12.37 -18.30
CA PRO A 470 -23.16 12.48 -19.55
C PRO A 470 -21.72 12.01 -19.36
N GLY A 471 -21.29 11.03 -20.19
CA GLY A 471 -19.95 10.48 -20.19
C GLY A 471 -19.03 11.09 -21.27
N ASN A 472 -19.56 11.96 -22.13
CA ASN A 472 -18.80 12.65 -23.18
C ASN A 472 -19.47 13.98 -23.59
N ASP A 473 -18.81 14.73 -24.48
CA ASP A 473 -19.31 16.02 -24.99
C ASP A 473 -20.61 15.92 -25.78
N GLN A 474 -20.94 14.73 -26.31
CA GLN A 474 -22.18 14.45 -27.02
C GLN A 474 -23.36 14.15 -26.05
N LYS A 475 -23.11 14.24 -24.77
CA LYS A 475 -24.07 13.98 -23.68
C LYS A 475 -24.65 12.56 -23.68
N GLN A 476 -23.91 11.58 -24.19
CA GLN A 476 -24.28 10.17 -24.07
C GLN A 476 -24.10 9.74 -22.59
N PRO A 477 -25.01 8.96 -22.03
CA PRO A 477 -24.87 8.42 -20.68
C PRO A 477 -23.59 7.59 -20.53
N ILE A 478 -22.97 7.61 -19.35
CA ILE A 478 -21.74 6.84 -19.06
C ILE A 478 -21.92 5.38 -19.47
N ARG A 479 -23.03 4.75 -19.11
CA ARG A 479 -23.32 3.38 -19.52
C ARG A 479 -23.17 3.17 -21.04
N GLN A 480 -23.78 4.03 -21.84
CA GLN A 480 -23.72 3.92 -23.31
C GLN A 480 -22.31 4.17 -23.86
N VAL A 481 -21.56 5.06 -23.22
CA VAL A 481 -20.15 5.32 -23.56
C VAL A 481 -19.32 4.07 -23.35
N LEU A 482 -19.51 3.37 -22.23
CA LEU A 482 -18.75 2.17 -21.89
C LEU A 482 -18.96 1.02 -22.87
N GLU A 483 -20.15 0.90 -23.47
CA GLU A 483 -20.49 -0.14 -24.47
C GLU A 483 -19.62 -0.08 -25.73
N LYS A 484 -18.96 1.07 -26.02
CA LYS A 484 -18.00 1.18 -27.11
C LYS A 484 -16.73 0.35 -26.90
N TYR A 485 -16.40 0.08 -25.64
CA TYR A 485 -15.14 -0.60 -25.26
C TYR A 485 -15.33 -2.09 -24.95
N GLY A 486 -16.56 -2.57 -24.84
CA GLY A 486 -16.86 -3.97 -24.59
C GLY A 486 -18.24 -4.23 -24.00
N SER A 487 -18.48 -5.48 -23.61
CA SER A 487 -19.72 -5.83 -22.88
C SER A 487 -19.71 -5.23 -21.49
N VAL A 488 -20.82 -4.58 -21.11
CA VAL A 488 -20.97 -3.90 -19.81
C VAL A 488 -21.91 -4.70 -18.93
N GLU A 489 -21.49 -4.99 -17.71
CA GLU A 489 -22.34 -5.48 -16.63
C GLU A 489 -22.56 -4.36 -15.61
N VAL A 490 -23.82 -4.13 -15.18
CA VAL A 490 -24.17 -3.06 -14.25
C VAL A 490 -24.47 -3.64 -12.88
N TYR A 491 -23.96 -3.00 -11.85
CA TYR A 491 -24.10 -3.37 -10.45
C TYR A 491 -24.50 -2.16 -9.62
N ASP A 492 -25.25 -2.37 -8.55
CA ASP A 492 -25.45 -1.34 -7.52
C ASP A 492 -24.22 -1.24 -6.57
N THR A 493 -24.23 -0.27 -5.67
CA THR A 493 -23.17 -0.05 -4.68
C THR A 493 -23.05 -1.17 -3.62
N ASN A 494 -24.00 -2.09 -3.56
CA ASN A 494 -23.97 -3.28 -2.70
C ASN A 494 -23.45 -4.51 -3.44
N GLY A 495 -23.00 -4.36 -4.68
CA GLY A 495 -22.49 -5.44 -5.51
C GLY A 495 -23.55 -6.33 -6.12
N LYS A 496 -24.84 -5.95 -6.06
CA LYS A 496 -25.92 -6.68 -6.70
C LYS A 496 -25.96 -6.33 -8.17
N ARG A 497 -25.96 -7.34 -9.03
CA ARG A 497 -26.10 -7.15 -10.47
C ARG A 497 -27.51 -6.65 -10.81
N GLU A 498 -27.57 -5.58 -11.58
CA GLU A 498 -28.83 -4.99 -12.05
C GLU A 498 -29.20 -5.48 -13.45
N GLU A 499 -28.17 -5.70 -14.30
CA GLU A 499 -28.33 -6.18 -15.69
C GLU A 499 -27.13 -7.03 -16.14
#